data_5615798b258e7e7e98a90fc798001a52
#
_entry.id   5615798b258e7e7e98a90fc798001a52
#
_cell.length_a   1.000
_cell.length_b   1.000
_cell.length_c   1.000
_cell.angle_alpha   90.00
_cell.angle_beta   90.00
_cell.angle_gamma   90.00
#
_symmetry.space_group_name_H-M   'P 1'
#
loop_
_entity.id
_entity.type
_entity.pdbx_description
1 polymer ?
#
loop_
_entity_poly.entity_id
_entity_poly.type
_entity_poly.pdbx_seq_one_letter_code
_entity_poly.pdbx_strand_id
1 'polypeptide(L)'
;LSALEKETGMVMSNSPTVKVGYEVVSELPKEAHEHPMLSLDKTKDVGALVSWLGGQKGVISWKMDGLTVVLTYENGEMIKAVTRGNGEIGEVITNNAKVFANVPHHIPYKGKLTIRGEAVIKYSDFNAINEKITDAESKYKNPRNLCSGSVRQLDNKITKERNVHFFAFNLVDGEDVDFHNSFKYQLDWLEQQGFTVVEHYLTDSSALPDKVREFSEKITENDFPSDGLVLMLDDLAYGRSLGTTAKFPRNAIAFKWQDEIRETTLS
;
A
#
# COMPACT_ATOMS: atom_id res chain seq x y z
N LEU A 1 15.98 -15.19 -23.72
CA LEU A 1 16.26 -15.62 -22.33
C LEU A 1 15.14 -16.55 -21.84
N SER A 2 13.87 -16.15 -21.84
CA SER A 2 12.72 -16.98 -21.39
C SER A 2 12.63 -18.35 -22.08
N ALA A 3 12.99 -18.45 -23.36
CA ALA A 3 13.02 -19.72 -24.10
C ALA A 3 14.15 -20.64 -23.61
N LEU A 4 15.32 -20.08 -23.32
CA LEU A 4 16.48 -20.81 -22.80
C LEU A 4 16.26 -21.32 -21.37
N GLU A 5 15.66 -20.49 -20.52
CA GLU A 5 15.32 -20.85 -19.14
C GLU A 5 14.27 -21.97 -19.09
N LYS A 6 13.33 -21.97 -20.05
CA LYS A 6 12.34 -23.03 -20.20
C LYS A 6 12.95 -24.36 -20.70
N GLU A 7 13.98 -24.27 -21.51
CA GLU A 7 14.68 -25.44 -22.10
C GLU A 7 15.68 -26.06 -21.12
N THR A 8 16.33 -25.23 -20.29
CA THR A 8 17.35 -25.67 -19.33
C THR A 8 16.80 -25.96 -17.93
N GLY A 9 15.59 -25.49 -17.62
CA GLY A 9 14.99 -25.59 -16.28
C GLY A 9 15.71 -24.75 -15.21
N MET A 10 16.68 -23.92 -15.59
CA MET A 10 17.45 -23.06 -14.68
C MET A 10 17.06 -21.60 -14.83
N VAL A 11 16.50 -21.03 -13.77
CA VAL A 11 16.22 -19.60 -13.68
C VAL A 11 17.11 -18.99 -12.59
N MET A 12 17.99 -18.07 -12.97
CA MET A 12 18.82 -17.37 -12.00
C MET A 12 17.99 -16.36 -11.21
N SER A 13 18.26 -16.20 -9.91
CA SER A 13 17.52 -15.31 -9.02
C SER A 13 17.54 -13.81 -9.43
N ASN A 14 18.50 -13.43 -10.28
CA ASN A 14 18.64 -12.09 -10.86
C ASN A 14 18.23 -12.01 -12.34
N SER A 15 17.59 -13.04 -12.89
CA SER A 15 17.14 -13.04 -14.27
C SER A 15 16.10 -11.94 -14.49
N PRO A 16 16.21 -11.13 -15.57
CA PRO A 16 15.19 -10.15 -15.94
C PRO A 16 13.84 -10.78 -16.33
N THR A 17 13.81 -12.11 -16.49
CA THR A 17 12.57 -12.87 -16.71
C THR A 17 11.85 -13.23 -15.40
N VAL A 18 12.55 -13.12 -14.26
CA VAL A 18 11.93 -13.18 -12.92
C VAL A 18 11.13 -11.88 -12.77
N LYS A 19 9.87 -11.91 -13.21
CA LYS A 19 8.94 -10.85 -12.91
C LYS A 19 8.87 -10.70 -11.40
N VAL A 20 9.13 -9.48 -10.89
CA VAL A 20 8.82 -9.08 -9.53
C VAL A 20 7.29 -9.00 -9.44
N GLY A 21 6.68 -10.16 -9.32
CA GLY A 21 5.27 -10.37 -9.16
C GLY A 21 5.11 -11.84 -8.86
N TYR A 22 4.61 -12.15 -7.70
CA TYR A 22 4.32 -13.53 -7.30
C TYR A 22 3.54 -14.23 -8.40
N GLU A 23 4.04 -15.35 -8.93
CA GLU A 23 3.17 -16.32 -9.56
C GLU A 23 2.16 -16.76 -8.50
N VAL A 24 0.91 -16.41 -8.75
CA VAL A 24 -0.19 -16.72 -7.85
C VAL A 24 -0.47 -18.21 -7.97
N VAL A 25 0.19 -19.00 -7.16
CA VAL A 25 -0.17 -20.41 -6.90
C VAL A 25 -1.11 -20.40 -5.70
N SER A 26 -2.33 -19.93 -5.91
CA SER A 26 -3.34 -19.82 -4.86
C SER A 26 -4.66 -20.40 -5.40
N GLU A 27 -5.37 -21.12 -4.55
CA GLU A 27 -6.73 -21.62 -4.81
C GLU A 27 -7.77 -20.49 -4.73
N LEU A 28 -7.35 -19.26 -4.36
CA LEU A 28 -8.24 -18.11 -4.30
C LEU A 28 -8.64 -17.67 -5.72
N PRO A 29 -9.92 -17.30 -5.93
CA PRO A 29 -10.36 -16.73 -7.19
C PRO A 29 -9.55 -15.49 -7.56
N LYS A 30 -9.35 -15.28 -8.86
CA LYS A 30 -8.66 -14.11 -9.40
C LYS A 30 -9.64 -13.20 -10.11
N GLU A 31 -9.40 -11.89 -10.01
CA GLU A 31 -10.23 -10.89 -10.66
C GLU A 31 -9.36 -9.78 -11.26
N ALA A 32 -9.75 -9.29 -12.44
CA ALA A 32 -9.13 -8.14 -13.07
C ALA A 32 -9.58 -6.84 -12.37
N HIS A 33 -8.65 -5.89 -12.22
CA HIS A 33 -8.97 -4.56 -11.69
C HIS A 33 -9.63 -3.69 -12.76
N GLU A 34 -10.72 -3.02 -12.40
CA GLU A 34 -11.36 -2.00 -13.27
C GLU A 34 -10.37 -0.83 -13.53
N HIS A 35 -9.54 -0.51 -12.54
CA HIS A 35 -8.51 0.51 -12.61
C HIS A 35 -7.15 -0.11 -12.30
N PRO A 36 -6.29 -0.34 -13.31
CA PRO A 36 -4.94 -0.88 -13.10
C PRO A 36 -4.13 -0.07 -12.09
N MET A 37 -3.28 -0.74 -11.33
CA MET A 37 -2.43 -0.12 -10.31
C MET A 37 -1.00 -0.02 -10.79
N LEU A 38 -0.56 1.20 -11.07
CA LEU A 38 0.82 1.49 -11.41
C LEU A 38 1.70 1.55 -10.16
N SER A 39 3.00 1.37 -10.35
CA SER A 39 4.00 1.67 -9.32
C SER A 39 4.18 3.18 -9.21
N LEU A 40 4.78 3.65 -8.10
CA LEU A 40 5.16 5.05 -7.96
C LEU A 40 6.60 5.28 -8.43
N ASP A 41 6.85 6.42 -9.07
CA ASP A 41 8.20 6.94 -9.19
C ASP A 41 8.76 7.27 -7.80
N LYS A 42 10.07 7.30 -7.64
CA LYS A 42 10.69 7.44 -6.32
C LYS A 42 11.94 8.32 -6.36
N THR A 43 12.16 9.00 -5.24
CA THR A 43 13.39 9.77 -4.97
C THR A 43 13.86 9.55 -3.53
N LYS A 44 15.14 9.80 -3.28
CA LYS A 44 15.76 9.87 -1.95
C LYS A 44 16.18 11.30 -1.59
N ASP A 45 15.89 12.25 -2.47
CA ASP A 45 16.28 13.66 -2.33
C ASP A 45 15.06 14.54 -2.03
N VAL A 46 15.07 15.22 -0.89
CA VAL A 46 14.03 16.17 -0.49
C VAL A 46 13.93 17.35 -1.45
N GLY A 47 15.07 17.82 -1.99
CA GLY A 47 15.09 18.88 -3.00
C GLY A 47 14.36 18.48 -4.29
N ALA A 48 14.48 17.23 -4.69
CA ALA A 48 13.72 16.69 -5.83
C ALA A 48 12.22 16.65 -5.55
N LEU A 49 11.78 16.31 -4.32
CA LEU A 49 10.37 16.40 -3.93
C LEU A 49 9.83 17.83 -4.01
N VAL A 50 10.59 18.80 -3.50
CA VAL A 50 10.24 20.23 -3.54
C VAL A 50 10.08 20.70 -4.98
N SER A 51 11.03 20.33 -5.84
CA SER A 51 11.00 20.67 -7.28
C SER A 51 9.82 20.01 -8.01
N TRP A 52 9.52 18.76 -7.66
CA TRP A 52 8.38 18.03 -8.23
C TRP A 52 7.05 18.67 -7.85
N LEU A 53 6.88 19.10 -6.60
CA LEU A 53 5.66 19.76 -6.12
C LEU A 53 5.48 21.15 -6.76
N GLY A 54 6.57 21.90 -6.89
CA GLY A 54 6.57 23.23 -7.51
C GLY A 54 5.63 24.19 -6.82
N GLY A 55 4.76 24.86 -7.58
CA GLY A 55 3.75 25.79 -7.07
C GLY A 55 2.44 25.13 -6.62
N GLN A 56 2.35 23.81 -6.63
CA GLN A 56 1.15 23.07 -6.25
C GLN A 56 1.10 22.82 -4.73
N LYS A 57 -0.12 22.50 -4.24
CA LYS A 57 -0.29 21.87 -2.92
C LYS A 57 -0.23 20.36 -3.08
N GLY A 58 0.33 19.69 -2.09
CA GLY A 58 0.41 18.24 -2.03
C GLY A 58 -0.05 17.70 -0.68
N VAL A 59 -0.33 16.43 -0.66
CA VAL A 59 -0.60 15.67 0.57
C VAL A 59 0.53 14.69 0.76
N ILE A 60 1.24 14.81 1.88
CA ILE A 60 2.30 13.89 2.29
C ILE A 60 1.77 12.89 3.31
N SER A 61 2.10 11.63 3.15
CA SER A 61 1.63 10.53 4.01
C SER A 61 2.69 9.45 4.17
N TRP A 62 2.50 8.56 5.17
CA TRP A 62 3.29 7.34 5.25
C TRP A 62 3.11 6.48 4.01
N LYS A 63 4.21 5.92 3.51
CA LYS A 63 4.20 4.80 2.58
C LYS A 63 4.25 3.51 3.38
N MET A 64 3.07 2.95 3.65
CA MET A 64 2.95 1.72 4.41
C MET A 64 3.58 0.54 3.66
N ASP A 65 4.18 -0.39 4.38
CA ASP A 65 4.86 -1.57 3.82
C ASP A 65 4.15 -2.87 4.21
N GLY A 66 3.25 -3.29 3.36
CA GLY A 66 2.44 -4.49 3.55
C GLY A 66 1.97 -5.08 2.23
N LEU A 67 0.69 -5.26 2.08
CA LEU A 67 0.05 -5.70 0.85
C LEU A 67 -1.08 -4.76 0.44
N THR A 68 -1.00 -4.21 -0.76
CA THR A 68 -2.07 -3.35 -1.29
C THR A 68 -3.33 -4.16 -1.56
N VAL A 69 -4.46 -3.66 -1.04
CA VAL A 69 -5.79 -4.24 -1.20
C VAL A 69 -6.76 -3.17 -1.70
N VAL A 70 -7.65 -3.59 -2.61
CA VAL A 70 -8.78 -2.79 -3.11
C VAL A 70 -10.04 -3.28 -2.43
N LEU A 71 -10.75 -2.39 -1.74
CA LEU A 71 -12.06 -2.68 -1.13
C LEU A 71 -13.15 -2.01 -1.94
N THR A 72 -14.23 -2.74 -2.17
CA THR A 72 -15.45 -2.20 -2.80
C THR A 72 -16.64 -2.35 -1.86
N TYR A 73 -17.36 -1.25 -1.69
CA TYR A 73 -18.59 -1.17 -0.89
C TYR A 73 -19.75 -0.78 -1.80
N GLU A 74 -20.92 -1.34 -1.52
CA GLU A 74 -22.21 -0.95 -2.09
C GLU A 74 -23.28 -0.98 -1.01
N ASN A 75 -24.20 -0.05 -1.04
CA ASN A 75 -25.26 0.07 -0.02
C ASN A 75 -24.75 0.13 1.43
N GLY A 76 -23.50 0.58 1.60
CA GLY A 76 -22.83 0.68 2.89
C GLY A 76 -22.18 -0.63 3.38
N GLU A 77 -22.14 -1.66 2.57
CA GLU A 77 -21.55 -2.97 2.93
C GLU A 77 -20.37 -3.32 2.02
N MET A 78 -19.34 -3.95 2.60
CA MET A 78 -18.25 -4.48 1.80
C MET A 78 -18.72 -5.66 0.97
N ILE A 79 -18.69 -5.51 -0.35
CA ILE A 79 -19.06 -6.57 -1.28
C ILE A 79 -17.86 -7.32 -1.83
N LYS A 80 -16.68 -6.67 -1.86
CA LYS A 80 -15.49 -7.25 -2.47
C LYS A 80 -14.19 -6.70 -1.90
N ALA A 81 -13.18 -7.56 -1.80
CA ALA A 81 -11.80 -7.20 -1.53
C ALA A 81 -10.87 -7.99 -2.46
N VAL A 82 -9.92 -7.31 -3.11
CA VAL A 82 -8.99 -7.90 -4.08
C VAL A 82 -7.58 -7.40 -3.80
N THR A 83 -6.59 -8.29 -3.79
CA THR A 83 -5.18 -7.90 -3.66
C THR A 83 -4.71 -7.19 -4.93
N ARG A 84 -3.66 -6.37 -4.82
CA ARG A 84 -3.05 -5.74 -6.00
C ARG A 84 -2.65 -6.75 -7.07
N GLY A 85 -2.10 -7.91 -6.67
CA GLY A 85 -1.51 -8.88 -7.60
C GLY A 85 -0.41 -8.24 -8.45
N ASN A 86 -0.47 -8.42 -9.76
CA ASN A 86 0.46 -7.79 -10.71
C ASN A 86 0.07 -6.35 -11.13
N GLY A 87 -0.98 -5.79 -10.54
CA GLY A 87 -1.53 -4.48 -10.87
C GLY A 87 -2.71 -4.53 -11.86
N GLU A 88 -2.88 -5.59 -12.60
CA GLU A 88 -3.99 -5.83 -13.54
C GLU A 88 -4.96 -6.90 -13.00
N ILE A 89 -4.43 -7.95 -12.39
CA ILE A 89 -5.19 -9.08 -11.85
C ILE A 89 -4.73 -9.33 -10.41
N GLY A 90 -5.68 -9.45 -9.49
CA GLY A 90 -5.44 -9.77 -8.09
C GLY A 90 -6.26 -10.97 -7.62
N GLU A 91 -6.01 -11.40 -6.38
CA GLU A 91 -6.73 -12.47 -5.72
C GLU A 91 -7.90 -11.92 -4.93
N VAL A 92 -9.06 -12.58 -5.02
CA VAL A 92 -10.24 -12.21 -4.23
C VAL A 92 -10.07 -12.72 -2.80
N ILE A 93 -10.01 -11.78 -1.85
CA ILE A 93 -9.76 -12.05 -0.42
C ILE A 93 -10.90 -11.51 0.47
N THR A 94 -12.11 -11.40 -0.05
CA THR A 94 -13.25 -10.77 0.64
C THR A 94 -13.48 -11.35 2.03
N ASN A 95 -13.44 -12.67 2.18
CA ASN A 95 -13.64 -13.32 3.47
C ASN A 95 -12.55 -12.97 4.48
N ASN A 96 -11.30 -12.81 4.02
CA ASN A 96 -10.18 -12.41 4.88
C ASN A 96 -10.27 -10.92 5.24
N ALA A 97 -10.61 -10.05 4.30
CA ALA A 97 -10.75 -8.62 4.55
C ALA A 97 -11.84 -8.30 5.57
N LYS A 98 -12.91 -9.09 5.63
CA LYS A 98 -13.98 -8.94 6.62
C LYS A 98 -13.53 -9.16 8.07
N VAL A 99 -12.42 -9.80 8.30
CA VAL A 99 -11.85 -10.05 9.64
C VAL A 99 -10.62 -9.21 9.94
N PHE A 100 -10.28 -8.24 9.10
CA PHE A 100 -9.25 -7.26 9.43
C PHE A 100 -9.69 -6.45 10.66
N ALA A 101 -8.73 -6.11 11.51
CA ALA A 101 -8.99 -5.54 12.83
C ALA A 101 -9.75 -4.20 12.81
N ASN A 102 -9.58 -3.39 11.75
CA ASN A 102 -10.06 -2.02 11.67
C ASN A 102 -10.86 -1.68 10.40
N VAL A 103 -11.27 -2.69 9.64
CA VAL A 103 -12.12 -2.45 8.45
C VAL A 103 -13.59 -2.37 8.89
N PRO A 104 -14.32 -1.29 8.57
CA PRO A 104 -15.73 -1.17 8.91
C PRO A 104 -16.57 -2.17 8.08
N HIS A 105 -17.45 -2.92 8.75
CA HIS A 105 -18.40 -3.81 8.05
C HIS A 105 -19.52 -3.03 7.38
N HIS A 106 -19.90 -1.89 7.98
CA HIS A 106 -20.94 -0.99 7.50
C HIS A 106 -20.40 0.44 7.51
N ILE A 107 -20.71 1.17 6.45
CA ILE A 107 -20.39 2.59 6.32
C ILE A 107 -21.66 3.41 6.08
N PRO A 108 -21.68 4.72 6.45
CA PRO A 108 -22.83 5.60 6.20
C PRO A 108 -23.18 5.78 4.72
N TYR A 109 -22.15 5.88 3.85
CA TYR A 109 -22.33 6.11 2.42
C TYR A 109 -22.99 4.90 1.74
N LYS A 110 -24.00 5.14 0.88
CA LYS A 110 -24.82 4.08 0.25
C LYS A 110 -24.55 3.90 -1.25
N GLY A 111 -23.78 4.77 -1.87
CA GLY A 111 -23.36 4.61 -3.26
C GLY A 111 -22.26 3.55 -3.40
N LYS A 112 -21.81 3.32 -4.63
CA LYS A 112 -20.63 2.49 -4.90
C LYS A 112 -19.36 3.24 -4.47
N LEU A 113 -18.53 2.59 -3.67
CA LEU A 113 -17.27 3.13 -3.18
C LEU A 113 -16.15 2.12 -3.44
N THR A 114 -15.10 2.56 -4.11
CA THR A 114 -13.87 1.77 -4.32
C THR A 114 -12.70 2.51 -3.72
N ILE A 115 -12.00 1.87 -2.80
CA ILE A 115 -10.84 2.43 -2.11
C ILE A 115 -9.63 1.52 -2.21
N ARG A 116 -8.45 2.11 -2.20
CA ARG A 116 -7.17 1.41 -2.05
C ARG A 116 -6.59 1.67 -0.69
N GLY A 117 -5.98 0.66 -0.11
CA GLY A 117 -5.25 0.78 1.13
C GLY A 117 -4.20 -0.30 1.25
N GLU A 118 -3.43 -0.23 2.30
CA GLU A 118 -2.39 -1.19 2.60
C GLU A 118 -2.81 -2.04 3.80
N ALA A 119 -2.83 -3.35 3.60
CA ALA A 119 -2.96 -4.31 4.68
C ALA A 119 -1.59 -4.50 5.33
N VAL A 120 -1.51 -4.35 6.64
CA VAL A 120 -0.26 -4.43 7.41
C VAL A 120 -0.44 -5.21 8.69
N ILE A 121 0.66 -5.76 9.22
CA ILE A 121 0.76 -6.33 10.57
C ILE A 121 1.73 -5.46 11.35
N LYS A 122 1.38 -5.10 12.59
CA LYS A 122 2.24 -4.33 13.49
C LYS A 122 3.53 -5.06 13.81
N TYR A 123 4.60 -4.32 14.07
CA TYR A 123 5.85 -4.92 14.56
C TYR A 123 5.65 -5.70 15.86
N SER A 124 4.85 -5.18 16.79
CA SER A 124 4.52 -5.85 18.06
C SER A 124 3.83 -7.21 17.83
N ASP A 125 2.84 -7.27 16.94
CA ASP A 125 2.16 -8.53 16.60
C ASP A 125 3.08 -9.49 15.85
N PHE A 126 3.89 -8.99 14.93
CA PHE A 126 4.89 -9.78 14.21
C PHE A 126 5.89 -10.44 15.15
N ASN A 127 6.42 -9.68 16.11
CA ASN A 127 7.37 -10.20 17.09
C ASN A 127 6.72 -11.26 17.97
N ALA A 128 5.51 -11.01 18.48
CA ALA A 128 4.77 -11.97 19.31
C ALA A 128 4.44 -13.28 18.57
N ILE A 129 4.19 -13.23 17.25
CA ILE A 129 3.97 -14.42 16.44
C ILE A 129 5.28 -15.18 16.25
N ASN A 130 6.38 -14.49 15.92
CA ASN A 130 7.67 -15.13 15.71
C ASN A 130 8.27 -15.74 16.99
N GLU A 131 8.02 -15.17 18.16
CA GLU A 131 8.44 -15.74 19.44
C GLU A 131 7.85 -17.12 19.71
N LYS A 132 6.64 -17.38 19.22
CA LYS A 132 5.97 -18.69 19.37
C LYS A 132 6.51 -19.75 18.41
N ILE A 133 7.28 -19.37 17.40
CA ILE A 133 7.87 -20.29 16.42
C ILE A 133 9.22 -20.75 16.96
N THR A 134 9.32 -22.04 17.32
CA THR A 134 10.54 -22.62 17.90
C THR A 134 11.63 -22.90 16.89
N ASP A 135 11.23 -23.23 15.64
CA ASP A 135 12.16 -23.45 14.53
C ASP A 135 12.59 -22.13 13.91
N ALA A 136 13.89 -21.82 13.98
CA ALA A 136 14.42 -20.55 13.48
C ALA A 136 14.27 -20.38 11.95
N GLU A 137 14.31 -21.47 11.18
CA GLU A 137 14.12 -21.43 9.72
C GLU A 137 12.67 -21.17 9.32
N SER A 138 11.71 -21.52 10.19
CA SER A 138 10.29 -21.30 9.98
C SER A 138 9.80 -19.90 10.37
N LYS A 139 10.66 -19.07 10.98
CA LYS A 139 10.30 -17.70 11.35
C LYS A 139 10.09 -16.81 10.14
N TYR A 140 9.10 -15.94 10.25
CA TYR A 140 8.86 -14.92 9.22
C TYR A 140 10.00 -13.89 9.20
N LYS A 141 10.42 -13.48 8.01
CA LYS A 141 11.56 -12.56 7.84
C LYS A 141 11.21 -11.11 8.17
N ASN A 142 9.99 -10.69 7.87
CA ASN A 142 9.52 -9.33 8.09
C ASN A 142 7.97 -9.28 8.17
N PRO A 143 7.39 -8.20 8.70
CA PRO A 143 5.94 -8.05 8.82
C PRO A 143 5.20 -8.09 7.47
N ARG A 144 5.81 -7.58 6.39
CA ARG A 144 5.23 -7.61 5.04
C ARG A 144 5.00 -9.04 4.55
N ASN A 145 5.98 -9.93 4.70
CA ASN A 145 5.86 -11.32 4.30
C ASN A 145 4.79 -12.04 5.13
N LEU A 146 4.75 -11.80 6.43
CA LEU A 146 3.70 -12.33 7.29
C LEU A 146 2.32 -11.83 6.87
N CYS A 147 2.16 -10.54 6.61
CA CYS A 147 0.90 -9.96 6.16
C CYS A 147 0.46 -10.57 4.82
N SER A 148 1.35 -10.64 3.85
CA SER A 148 1.07 -11.22 2.52
C SER A 148 0.58 -12.67 2.60
N GLY A 149 1.18 -13.49 3.46
CA GLY A 149 0.71 -14.85 3.73
C GLY A 149 -0.61 -14.89 4.52
N SER A 150 -0.83 -13.93 5.41
CA SER A 150 -2.01 -13.87 6.29
C SER A 150 -3.30 -13.53 5.52
N VAL A 151 -3.22 -12.59 4.59
CA VAL A 151 -4.40 -12.15 3.82
C VAL A 151 -4.85 -13.17 2.77
N ARG A 152 -4.03 -14.17 2.46
CA ARG A 152 -4.30 -15.23 1.48
C ARG A 152 -4.69 -16.57 2.10
N GLN A 153 -4.96 -16.62 3.41
CA GLN A 153 -5.38 -17.84 4.07
C GLN A 153 -6.78 -18.27 3.58
N LEU A 154 -6.95 -19.57 3.36
CA LEU A 154 -8.26 -20.13 3.05
C LEU A 154 -9.18 -20.10 4.29
N ASP A 155 -8.61 -20.31 5.49
CA ASP A 155 -9.31 -20.11 6.76
C ASP A 155 -9.05 -18.70 7.29
N ASN A 156 -10.08 -17.86 7.29
CA ASN A 156 -9.99 -16.49 7.75
C ASN A 156 -9.78 -16.35 9.27
N LYS A 157 -9.94 -17.42 10.06
CA LYS A 157 -9.58 -17.41 11.49
C LYS A 157 -8.10 -17.13 11.67
N ILE A 158 -7.24 -17.69 10.82
CA ILE A 158 -5.80 -17.43 10.83
C ILE A 158 -5.53 -15.96 10.55
N THR A 159 -6.21 -15.37 9.55
CA THR A 159 -6.10 -13.93 9.24
C THR A 159 -6.50 -13.08 10.44
N LYS A 160 -7.59 -13.44 11.12
CA LYS A 160 -8.09 -12.74 12.31
C LYS A 160 -7.09 -12.79 13.47
N GLU A 161 -6.52 -13.97 13.76
CA GLU A 161 -5.55 -14.18 14.83
C GLU A 161 -4.25 -13.40 14.62
N ARG A 162 -3.90 -13.12 13.35
CA ARG A 162 -2.70 -12.35 13.00
C ARG A 162 -2.90 -10.84 13.05
N ASN A 163 -4.09 -10.38 13.41
CA ASN A 163 -4.40 -8.97 13.67
C ASN A 163 -4.04 -8.04 12.50
N VAL A 164 -4.46 -8.39 11.29
CA VAL A 164 -4.21 -7.58 10.09
C VAL A 164 -4.98 -6.27 10.18
N HIS A 165 -4.29 -5.14 9.95
CA HIS A 165 -4.87 -3.81 9.88
C HIS A 165 -4.88 -3.32 8.44
N PHE A 166 -5.81 -2.44 8.11
CA PHE A 166 -5.94 -1.80 6.81
C PHE A 166 -5.88 -0.29 6.96
N PHE A 167 -5.02 0.36 6.17
CA PHE A 167 -4.91 1.81 6.10
C PHE A 167 -5.29 2.28 4.70
N ALA A 168 -6.41 3.00 4.60
CA ALA A 168 -6.82 3.61 3.34
C ALA A 168 -5.83 4.72 2.94
N PHE A 169 -5.45 4.77 1.67
CA PHE A 169 -4.58 5.81 1.15
C PHE A 169 -5.07 6.44 -0.16
N ASN A 170 -6.09 5.90 -0.79
CA ASN A 170 -6.64 6.45 -2.03
C ASN A 170 -8.11 6.06 -2.20
N LEU A 171 -8.93 7.04 -2.54
CA LEU A 171 -10.29 6.86 -3.03
C LEU A 171 -10.24 6.76 -4.55
N VAL A 172 -10.65 5.62 -5.11
CA VAL A 172 -10.63 5.37 -6.56
C VAL A 172 -11.92 5.83 -7.22
N ASP A 173 -13.05 5.48 -6.61
CA ASP A 173 -14.38 5.78 -7.11
C ASP A 173 -15.34 6.02 -5.93
N GLY A 174 -16.13 7.09 -6.04
CA GLY A 174 -17.16 7.46 -5.07
C GLY A 174 -18.23 8.26 -5.81
N GLU A 175 -19.26 7.56 -6.30
CA GLU A 175 -20.35 8.14 -7.07
C GLU A 175 -21.03 9.29 -6.31
N ASP A 176 -21.36 10.36 -7.03
CA ASP A 176 -22.18 11.50 -6.55
C ASP A 176 -21.64 12.27 -5.33
N VAL A 177 -20.36 12.09 -4.95
CA VAL A 177 -19.73 12.87 -3.87
C VAL A 177 -18.91 14.00 -4.45
N ASP A 178 -19.19 15.24 -4.03
CA ASP A 178 -18.34 16.38 -4.32
C ASP A 178 -17.15 16.41 -3.37
N PHE A 179 -15.98 16.11 -3.89
CA PHE A 179 -14.73 16.15 -3.12
C PHE A 179 -14.00 17.51 -3.21
N HIS A 180 -14.66 18.56 -3.69
CA HIS A 180 -14.13 19.92 -3.79
C HIS A 180 -12.79 19.99 -4.53
N ASN A 181 -12.56 19.08 -5.49
CA ASN A 181 -11.32 18.94 -6.24
C ASN A 181 -10.06 18.76 -5.35
N SER A 182 -10.20 18.18 -4.15
CA SER A 182 -9.12 18.03 -3.17
C SER A 182 -8.92 16.56 -2.78
N PHE A 183 -7.69 16.07 -2.95
CA PHE A 183 -7.28 14.76 -2.48
C PHE A 183 -7.30 14.68 -0.94
N LYS A 184 -6.88 15.73 -0.25
CA LYS A 184 -6.97 15.84 1.20
C LYS A 184 -8.40 15.64 1.68
N TYR A 185 -9.36 16.30 1.00
CA TYR A 185 -10.78 16.15 1.34
C TYR A 185 -11.28 14.72 1.12
N GLN A 186 -10.81 14.02 0.09
CA GLN A 186 -11.14 12.59 -0.12
C GLN A 186 -10.69 11.74 1.08
N LEU A 187 -9.49 11.96 1.59
CA LEU A 187 -8.97 11.22 2.75
C LEU A 187 -9.77 11.54 4.02
N ASP A 188 -10.07 12.81 4.28
CA ASP A 188 -10.87 13.23 5.43
C ASP A 188 -12.29 12.65 5.35
N TRP A 189 -12.87 12.60 4.16
CA TRP A 189 -14.17 11.99 3.94
C TRP A 189 -14.15 10.47 4.21
N LEU A 190 -13.09 9.76 3.83
CA LEU A 190 -12.94 8.35 4.17
C LEU A 190 -12.87 8.12 5.69
N GLU A 191 -12.22 9.00 6.44
CA GLU A 191 -12.25 8.94 7.91
C GLU A 191 -13.67 9.10 8.46
N GLN A 192 -14.46 10.00 7.89
CA GLN A 192 -15.88 10.19 8.26
C GLN A 192 -16.73 8.95 7.95
N GLN A 193 -16.33 8.13 6.96
CA GLN A 193 -16.98 6.85 6.68
C GLN A 193 -16.57 5.74 7.66
N GLY A 194 -15.59 5.98 8.53
CA GLY A 194 -15.11 5.03 9.54
C GLY A 194 -13.86 4.25 9.13
N PHE A 195 -13.21 4.61 8.02
CA PHE A 195 -11.93 4.00 7.64
C PHE A 195 -10.78 4.59 8.44
N THR A 196 -9.82 3.75 8.79
CA THR A 196 -8.51 4.22 9.23
C THR A 196 -7.73 4.64 7.99
N VAL A 197 -7.36 5.91 7.93
CA VAL A 197 -6.57 6.48 6.82
C VAL A 197 -5.12 6.63 7.27
N VAL A 198 -4.17 6.49 6.35
CA VAL A 198 -2.75 6.76 6.63
C VAL A 198 -2.59 8.17 7.20
N GLU A 199 -1.70 8.36 8.18
CA GLU A 199 -1.35 9.70 8.68
C GLU A 199 -0.90 10.57 7.51
N HIS A 200 -1.53 11.71 7.34
CA HIS A 200 -1.34 12.56 6.17
C HIS A 200 -1.50 14.05 6.50
N TYR A 201 -0.80 14.90 5.77
CA TYR A 201 -0.83 16.36 5.95
C TYR A 201 -0.83 17.06 4.60
N LEU A 202 -1.65 18.12 4.49
CA LEU A 202 -1.55 19.08 3.39
C LEU A 202 -0.25 19.88 3.54
N THR A 203 0.47 20.07 2.45
CA THR A 203 1.75 20.78 2.42
C THR A 203 1.94 21.56 1.11
N ASP A 204 2.90 22.44 1.12
CA ASP A 204 3.43 23.13 -0.06
C ASP A 204 4.96 22.99 -0.12
N SER A 205 5.57 23.52 -1.18
CA SER A 205 7.02 23.42 -1.38
C SER A 205 7.85 24.02 -0.25
N SER A 206 7.33 25.03 0.46
CA SER A 206 8.05 25.68 1.56
C SER A 206 8.01 24.86 2.85
N ALA A 207 6.89 24.23 3.15
CA ALA A 207 6.69 23.44 4.36
C ALA A 207 7.12 21.96 4.21
N LEU A 208 7.25 21.48 2.98
CA LEU A 208 7.53 20.07 2.68
C LEU A 208 8.81 19.52 3.35
N PRO A 209 9.97 20.23 3.37
CA PRO A 209 11.17 19.72 4.04
C PRO A 209 10.95 19.48 5.55
N ASP A 210 10.23 20.38 6.22
CA ASP A 210 9.92 20.24 7.64
C ASP A 210 8.98 19.05 7.89
N LYS A 211 8.01 18.85 7.03
CA LYS A 211 7.11 17.67 7.12
C LYS A 211 7.86 16.35 6.93
N VAL A 212 8.78 16.28 5.97
CA VAL A 212 9.64 15.09 5.80
C VAL A 212 10.46 14.82 7.06
N ARG A 213 11.01 15.86 7.69
CA ARG A 213 11.76 15.74 8.94
C ARG A 213 10.88 15.24 10.08
N GLU A 214 9.67 15.81 10.28
CA GLU A 214 8.71 15.37 11.30
C GLU A 214 8.38 13.87 11.17
N PHE A 215 8.15 13.37 9.94
CA PHE A 215 7.94 11.95 9.70
C PHE A 215 9.20 11.11 10.00
N SER A 216 10.38 11.62 9.65
CA SER A 216 11.66 10.95 9.91
C SER A 216 11.89 10.73 11.42
N GLU A 217 11.54 11.72 12.24
CA GLU A 217 11.68 11.65 13.70
C GLU A 217 10.73 10.64 14.33
N LYS A 218 9.55 10.44 13.73
CA LYS A 218 8.54 9.48 14.20
C LYS A 218 8.80 8.03 13.79
N ILE A 219 9.69 7.76 12.85
CA ILE A 219 9.82 6.43 12.22
C ILE A 219 10.16 5.33 13.23
N THR A 220 10.94 5.65 14.26
CA THR A 220 11.36 4.70 15.31
C THR A 220 10.25 4.38 16.31
N GLU A 221 9.26 5.26 16.44
CA GLU A 221 8.12 5.11 17.34
C GLU A 221 6.91 4.44 16.66
N ASN A 222 6.94 4.35 15.34
CA ASN A 222 5.84 3.82 14.54
C ASN A 222 5.82 2.29 14.61
N ASP A 223 4.77 1.73 15.20
CA ASP A 223 4.56 0.27 15.29
C ASP A 223 4.11 -0.35 13.95
N PHE A 224 3.71 0.45 12.98
CA PHE A 224 3.34 -0.01 11.65
C PHE A 224 4.51 0.08 10.67
N PRO A 225 4.78 -0.97 9.86
CA PRO A 225 5.87 -0.96 8.89
C PRO A 225 5.63 0.09 7.80
N SER A 226 6.64 0.90 7.55
CA SER A 226 6.68 1.91 6.49
C SER A 226 8.05 1.91 5.83
N ASP A 227 8.11 2.09 4.52
CA ASP A 227 9.36 2.15 3.75
C ASP A 227 9.65 3.54 3.16
N GLY A 228 8.93 4.54 3.59
CA GLY A 228 9.07 5.91 3.14
C GLY A 228 7.79 6.73 3.26
N LEU A 229 7.68 7.72 2.39
CA LEU A 229 6.54 8.62 2.29
C LEU A 229 5.97 8.62 0.86
N VAL A 230 4.72 9.04 0.74
CA VAL A 230 4.09 9.34 -0.55
C VAL A 230 3.68 10.80 -0.56
N LEU A 231 4.05 11.51 -1.62
CA LEU A 231 3.57 12.86 -1.91
C LEU A 231 2.62 12.78 -3.11
N MET A 232 1.39 13.24 -2.94
CA MET A 232 0.37 13.28 -3.98
C MET A 232 -0.12 14.71 -4.16
N LEU A 233 -0.38 15.13 -5.40
CA LEU A 233 -0.98 16.43 -5.69
C LEU A 233 -2.39 16.49 -5.08
N ASP A 234 -2.69 17.61 -4.42
CA ASP A 234 -4.03 17.81 -3.81
C ASP A 234 -5.08 18.13 -4.86
N ASP A 235 -4.75 18.90 -5.89
CA ASP A 235 -5.66 19.23 -6.98
C ASP A 235 -5.93 18.01 -7.86
N LEU A 236 -7.12 17.42 -7.71
CA LEU A 236 -7.51 16.19 -8.40
C LEU A 236 -7.62 16.37 -9.91
N ALA A 237 -8.16 17.50 -10.37
CA ALA A 237 -8.34 17.78 -11.79
C ALA A 237 -6.98 17.98 -12.47
N TYR A 238 -6.10 18.77 -11.85
CA TYR A 238 -4.75 18.96 -12.33
C TYR A 238 -3.98 17.64 -12.35
N GLY A 239 -4.03 16.88 -11.24
CA GLY A 239 -3.38 15.58 -11.15
C GLY A 239 -3.80 14.61 -12.26
N ARG A 240 -5.11 14.55 -12.57
CA ARG A 240 -5.63 13.76 -13.70
C ARG A 240 -5.13 14.25 -15.05
N SER A 241 -5.02 15.56 -15.23
CA SER A 241 -4.55 16.16 -16.50
C SER A 241 -3.11 15.80 -16.85
N LEU A 242 -2.27 15.47 -15.87
CA LEU A 242 -0.88 15.07 -16.07
C LEU A 242 -0.75 13.66 -16.67
N GLY A 243 -1.77 12.82 -16.49
CA GLY A 243 -1.78 11.44 -16.99
C GLY A 243 -0.74 10.55 -16.30
N THR A 244 -0.30 9.55 -17.06
CA THR A 244 0.66 8.53 -16.58
C THR A 244 1.79 8.37 -17.57
N THR A 245 2.92 7.84 -17.09
CA THR A 245 3.92 7.18 -17.93
C THR A 245 3.53 5.72 -18.15
N ALA A 246 4.32 4.96 -18.88
CA ALA A 246 4.10 3.50 -19.00
C ALA A 246 4.20 2.76 -17.65
N LYS A 247 4.83 3.36 -16.62
CA LYS A 247 5.12 2.71 -15.34
C LYS A 247 4.54 3.44 -14.13
N PHE A 248 4.39 4.77 -14.20
CA PHE A 248 4.08 5.62 -13.05
C PHE A 248 2.97 6.63 -13.34
N PRO A 249 2.08 6.93 -12.38
CA PRO A 249 1.24 8.11 -12.43
C PRO A 249 2.10 9.36 -12.23
N ARG A 250 1.69 10.48 -12.83
CA ARG A 250 2.43 11.74 -12.72
C ARG A 250 1.96 12.64 -11.58
N ASN A 251 0.90 12.27 -10.90
CA ASN A 251 0.29 13.01 -9.80
C ASN A 251 0.79 12.55 -8.41
N ALA A 252 1.69 11.57 -8.35
CA ALA A 252 2.23 11.05 -7.11
C ALA A 252 3.69 10.63 -7.26
N ILE A 253 4.45 10.77 -6.18
CA ILE A 253 5.85 10.34 -6.09
C ILE A 253 6.13 9.76 -4.70
N ALA A 254 6.93 8.71 -4.62
CA ALA A 254 7.40 8.15 -3.36
C ALA A 254 8.74 8.75 -2.96
N PHE A 255 8.89 9.01 -1.65
CA PHE A 255 10.16 9.34 -1.03
C PHE A 255 10.63 8.15 -0.21
N LYS A 256 11.88 7.73 -0.40
CA LYS A 256 12.51 6.69 0.41
C LYS A 256 13.70 7.28 1.14
N TRP A 257 13.85 6.92 2.42
CA TRP A 257 15.02 7.30 3.19
C TRP A 257 16.28 6.75 2.52
N GLN A 258 17.42 7.41 2.73
CA GLN A 258 18.70 6.85 2.33
C GLN A 258 18.96 5.59 3.14
N ASP A 259 19.43 4.52 2.48
CA ASP A 259 19.82 3.31 3.19
C ASP A 259 21.01 3.64 4.11
N GLU A 260 20.92 3.29 5.39
CA GLU A 260 22.07 3.31 6.26
C GLU A 260 23.10 2.30 5.72
N ILE A 261 24.23 2.80 5.23
CA ILE A 261 25.34 1.96 4.84
C ILE A 261 25.96 1.43 6.15
N ARG A 262 25.63 0.20 6.51
CA ARG A 262 26.32 -0.51 7.59
C ARG A 262 27.52 -1.23 6.96
N GLU A 263 28.72 -0.73 7.22
CA GLU A 263 29.97 -1.46 6.94
C GLU A 263 30.01 -2.68 7.85
N THR A 264 29.87 -3.88 7.27
CA THR A 264 30.19 -5.16 7.94
C THR A 264 31.62 -5.52 7.57
N THR A 265 32.52 -5.47 8.53
CA THR A 265 33.83 -6.13 8.42
C THR A 265 33.60 -7.64 8.50
N LEU A 266 33.87 -8.34 7.39
CA LEU A 266 33.98 -9.79 7.39
C LEU A 266 35.25 -10.15 8.18
N SER A 267 35.06 -10.75 9.35
CA SER A 267 36.12 -11.39 10.13
C SER A 267 36.25 -12.86 9.72
#